data_af97764798e87cc0ed93ecfedb6d3dbf
#
_entry.id   af97764798e87cc0ed93ecfedb6d3dbf
#
_cell.length_a   1.000
_cell.length_b   1.000
_cell.length_c   1.000
_cell.angle_alpha   90.00
_cell.angle_beta   90.00
_cell.angle_gamma   90.00
#
_symmetry.space_group_name_H-M   'P 1'
#
loop_
_entity.id
_entity.type
_entity.pdbx_description
1 polymer ?
#
loop_
_entity_poly.entity_id
_entity_poly.type
_entity_poly.pdbx_seq_one_letter_code
_entity_poly.pdbx_strand_id
1 'polypeptide(L)'
;MANQLNIIILAAGKGTRMNSDLPKVLNELNNKTMLEHVLDQSKLLKPKKIFIIINKNMIFLKKMFPKENFIIQSQQLGTGHAIRTFLNKVKILRNDKFLVLYGDNPLIIFSDLQSMYNKVKKNNLVLLGFKKQNNKSYGIIIGDKSSVREIVEFKEANEKQKKLKICNSGIMAFDYSSLTLVKNIGNKNKKKEYYLTDIVKLSRQSRLKINLVLAQNEKNAVGVNDQIELLEAEKIMQDRLRKKFIKQGVKFVDANTVYLSSDTKIGKNVKIEPFVVIGKKVKIGNNVIVKSFSHLEEAIVKNKVEIGPYARLRPGSILEDNSKIGNFVEIKKSKIGKGSKVNHLSYIGDALLGSKVNIGAGTITCNYDGKKKFKTVIEDSAFIGSNSSLVAPIKIGKNSLVGAGSSISKNVKENSLALTRAEQKNLRKKR
;
A
#
# COMPACT_ATOMS: atom_id res chain seq x y z
N MET A 1 -11.29 -30.76 5.19
CA MET A 1 -11.98 -30.65 3.88
C MET A 1 -11.16 -29.74 2.99
N ALA A 2 -10.84 -30.13 1.75
CA ALA A 2 -10.11 -29.27 0.82
C ALA A 2 -10.92 -28.00 0.56
N ASN A 3 -10.25 -26.85 0.50
CA ASN A 3 -10.92 -25.56 0.23
C ASN A 3 -11.49 -25.57 -1.18
N GLN A 4 -12.79 -25.33 -1.31
CA GLN A 4 -13.52 -25.35 -2.59
C GLN A 4 -13.64 -23.97 -3.22
N LEU A 5 -13.12 -22.94 -2.59
CA LEU A 5 -13.23 -21.55 -3.05
C LEU A 5 -12.22 -21.24 -4.15
N ASN A 6 -12.68 -20.79 -5.28
CA ASN A 6 -11.89 -20.14 -6.32
C ASN A 6 -12.27 -18.66 -6.40
N ILE A 7 -11.29 -17.79 -6.63
CA ILE A 7 -11.53 -16.36 -6.80
C ILE A 7 -11.20 -15.97 -8.23
N ILE A 8 -12.07 -15.20 -8.86
CA ILE A 8 -11.90 -14.67 -10.21
C ILE A 8 -11.88 -13.15 -10.11
N ILE A 9 -10.77 -12.53 -10.51
CA ILE A 9 -10.61 -11.07 -10.48
C ILE A 9 -10.66 -10.55 -11.91
N LEU A 10 -11.65 -9.70 -12.20
CA LEU A 10 -11.82 -9.05 -13.50
C LEU A 10 -10.92 -7.81 -13.57
N ALA A 11 -9.89 -7.85 -14.42
CA ALA A 11 -8.89 -6.80 -14.58
C ALA A 11 -8.63 -6.42 -16.05
N ALA A 12 -9.46 -6.86 -17.00
CA ALA A 12 -9.25 -6.68 -18.44
C ALA A 12 -9.73 -5.31 -18.99
N GLY A 13 -10.34 -4.47 -18.17
CA GLY A 13 -10.93 -3.18 -18.57
C GLY A 13 -9.90 -2.20 -19.13
N LYS A 14 -10.30 -1.37 -20.11
CA LYS A 14 -9.43 -0.38 -20.77
C LYS A 14 -9.03 0.78 -19.85
N GLY A 15 -9.87 1.17 -18.91
CA GLY A 15 -9.58 2.23 -17.94
C GLY A 15 -9.40 3.63 -18.51
N THR A 16 -10.02 3.95 -19.63
CA THR A 16 -9.82 5.21 -20.37
C THR A 16 -10.09 6.48 -19.55
N ARG A 17 -10.95 6.41 -18.52
CA ARG A 17 -11.25 7.54 -17.63
C ARG A 17 -10.14 7.88 -16.64
N MET A 18 -9.14 7.00 -16.48
CA MET A 18 -8.01 7.25 -15.56
C MET A 18 -7.02 8.30 -16.09
N ASN A 19 -7.05 8.62 -17.39
CA ASN A 19 -6.07 9.52 -18.04
C ASN A 19 -4.62 9.16 -17.64
N SER A 20 -4.28 7.89 -17.69
CA SER A 20 -2.99 7.34 -17.28
C SER A 20 -2.53 6.31 -18.31
N ASP A 21 -1.22 6.28 -18.59
CA ASP A 21 -0.59 5.29 -19.47
C ASP A 21 -0.57 3.89 -18.82
N LEU A 22 -0.75 3.83 -17.51
CA LEU A 22 -0.83 2.57 -16.78
C LEU A 22 -2.22 1.94 -16.92
N PRO A 23 -2.31 0.61 -17.02
CA PRO A 23 -3.57 -0.09 -16.85
C PRO A 23 -4.27 0.33 -15.56
N LYS A 24 -5.60 0.56 -15.62
CA LYS A 24 -6.39 1.06 -14.48
C LYS A 24 -6.03 0.40 -13.15
N VAL A 25 -5.95 -0.92 -13.13
CA VAL A 25 -5.73 -1.71 -11.90
C VAL A 25 -4.31 -1.60 -11.33
N LEU A 26 -3.39 -0.98 -12.07
CA LEU A 26 -2.02 -0.73 -11.63
C LEU A 26 -1.81 0.67 -11.06
N ASN A 27 -2.80 1.55 -11.11
CA ASN A 27 -2.70 2.81 -10.40
C ASN A 27 -2.52 2.54 -8.90
N GLU A 28 -1.55 3.24 -8.32
CA GLU A 28 -1.20 3.04 -6.92
C GLU A 28 -2.20 3.74 -5.98
N LEU A 29 -2.51 3.07 -4.91
CA LEU A 29 -3.28 3.53 -3.78
C LEU A 29 -2.50 3.13 -2.53
N ASN A 30 -2.09 4.09 -1.72
CA ASN A 30 -1.34 3.81 -0.50
C ASN A 30 -0.10 2.92 -0.72
N ASN A 31 0.68 3.27 -1.74
CA ASN A 31 1.92 2.58 -2.13
C ASN A 31 1.77 1.10 -2.56
N LYS A 32 0.57 0.69 -2.96
CA LYS A 32 0.27 -0.59 -3.60
C LYS A 32 -0.68 -0.36 -4.77
N THR A 33 -0.59 -1.17 -5.79
CA THR A 33 -1.56 -1.12 -6.89
C THR A 33 -2.96 -1.50 -6.41
N MET A 34 -4.00 -1.01 -7.08
CA MET A 34 -5.38 -1.40 -6.76
C MET A 34 -5.56 -2.92 -6.80
N LEU A 35 -4.94 -3.59 -7.77
CA LEU A 35 -4.98 -5.05 -7.89
C LEU A 35 -4.34 -5.74 -6.67
N GLU A 36 -3.21 -5.24 -6.14
CA GLU A 36 -2.59 -5.79 -4.93
C GLU A 36 -3.51 -5.70 -3.71
N HIS A 37 -4.24 -4.60 -3.55
CA HIS A 37 -5.21 -4.49 -2.46
C HIS A 37 -6.30 -5.56 -2.55
N VAL A 38 -6.86 -5.80 -3.74
CA VAL A 38 -7.87 -6.84 -3.97
C VAL A 38 -7.27 -8.23 -3.72
N LEU A 39 -6.05 -8.49 -4.20
CA LEU A 39 -5.34 -9.75 -3.98
C LEU A 39 -5.08 -10.01 -2.49
N ASP A 40 -4.64 -9.01 -1.74
CA ASP A 40 -4.38 -9.14 -0.31
C ASP A 40 -5.63 -9.57 0.46
N GLN A 41 -6.79 -8.96 0.18
CA GLN A 41 -8.06 -9.35 0.82
C GLN A 41 -8.53 -10.74 0.37
N SER A 42 -8.31 -11.06 -0.90
CA SER A 42 -8.64 -12.37 -1.48
C SER A 42 -7.85 -13.51 -0.82
N LYS A 43 -6.55 -13.31 -0.59
CA LYS A 43 -5.66 -14.31 0.03
C LYS A 43 -6.03 -14.64 1.47
N LEU A 44 -6.64 -13.70 2.20
CA LEU A 44 -7.11 -13.96 3.58
C LEU A 44 -8.21 -15.04 3.64
N LEU A 45 -8.97 -15.24 2.56
CA LEU A 45 -9.93 -16.33 2.44
C LEU A 45 -9.29 -17.71 2.22
N LYS A 46 -7.97 -17.78 2.01
CA LYS A 46 -7.22 -19.00 1.69
C LYS A 46 -7.85 -19.79 0.53
N PRO A 47 -8.07 -19.16 -0.64
CA PRO A 47 -8.73 -19.83 -1.76
C PRO A 47 -7.88 -20.98 -2.32
N LYS A 48 -8.55 -21.93 -3.01
CA LYS A 48 -7.91 -23.01 -3.76
C LYS A 48 -7.04 -22.44 -4.89
N LYS A 49 -7.59 -21.48 -5.66
CA LYS A 49 -6.89 -20.75 -6.72
C LYS A 49 -7.45 -19.33 -6.85
N ILE A 50 -6.58 -18.43 -7.31
CA ILE A 50 -6.97 -17.08 -7.76
C ILE A 50 -6.68 -17.00 -9.26
N PHE A 51 -7.67 -16.58 -10.02
CA PHE A 51 -7.58 -16.34 -11.46
C PHE A 51 -7.75 -14.85 -11.73
N ILE A 52 -6.84 -14.26 -12.51
CA ILE A 52 -6.90 -12.87 -12.90
C ILE A 52 -7.19 -12.81 -14.40
N ILE A 53 -8.31 -12.20 -14.77
CA ILE A 53 -8.69 -12.04 -16.17
C ILE A 53 -8.15 -10.70 -16.66
N ILE A 54 -7.24 -10.76 -17.64
CA ILE A 54 -6.53 -9.60 -18.21
C ILE A 54 -6.74 -9.52 -19.72
N ASN A 55 -6.47 -8.37 -20.31
CA ASN A 55 -6.38 -8.23 -21.77
C ASN A 55 -4.98 -8.57 -22.27
N LYS A 56 -4.82 -8.65 -23.61
CA LYS A 56 -3.54 -9.01 -24.26
C LYS A 56 -2.39 -8.07 -23.90
N ASN A 57 -2.66 -6.77 -23.75
CA ASN A 57 -1.62 -5.77 -23.46
C ASN A 57 -1.10 -5.83 -22.01
N MET A 58 -1.74 -6.62 -21.15
CA MET A 58 -1.39 -6.74 -19.74
C MET A 58 -0.66 -8.06 -19.41
N ILE A 59 -0.11 -8.77 -20.40
CA ILE A 59 0.60 -10.06 -20.18
C ILE A 59 1.79 -9.89 -19.23
N PHE A 60 2.42 -8.72 -19.20
CA PHE A 60 3.53 -8.42 -18.29
C PHE A 60 3.16 -8.59 -16.80
N LEU A 61 1.87 -8.52 -16.44
CA LEU A 61 1.41 -8.78 -15.07
C LEU A 61 1.75 -10.19 -14.58
N LYS A 62 1.93 -11.15 -15.47
CA LYS A 62 2.39 -12.50 -15.09
C LYS A 62 3.77 -12.49 -14.42
N LYS A 63 4.64 -11.55 -14.82
CA LYS A 63 5.96 -11.37 -14.18
C LYS A 63 5.84 -10.67 -12.82
N MET A 64 4.89 -9.75 -12.65
CA MET A 64 4.65 -9.06 -11.40
C MET A 64 4.00 -9.98 -10.34
N PHE A 65 3.12 -10.88 -10.77
CA PHE A 65 2.35 -11.77 -9.89
C PHE A 65 2.52 -13.24 -10.30
N PRO A 66 3.73 -13.82 -10.18
CA PRO A 66 4.04 -15.15 -10.74
C PRO A 66 3.31 -16.30 -10.04
N LYS A 67 2.72 -16.08 -8.87
CA LYS A 67 1.96 -17.09 -8.11
C LYS A 67 0.49 -17.18 -8.50
N GLU A 68 0.00 -16.25 -9.31
CA GLU A 68 -1.42 -16.16 -9.69
C GLU A 68 -1.67 -16.79 -11.07
N ASN A 69 -2.91 -17.21 -11.32
CA ASN A 69 -3.29 -17.80 -12.60
C ASN A 69 -3.92 -16.74 -13.51
N PHE A 70 -3.37 -16.54 -14.68
CA PHE A 70 -3.84 -15.52 -15.62
C PHE A 70 -4.64 -16.11 -16.78
N ILE A 71 -5.76 -15.45 -17.10
CA ILE A 71 -6.61 -15.78 -18.24
C ILE A 71 -6.70 -14.56 -19.13
N ILE A 72 -6.36 -14.73 -20.41
CA ILE A 72 -6.41 -13.65 -21.40
C ILE A 72 -7.80 -13.59 -22.01
N GLN A 73 -8.50 -12.48 -21.84
CA GLN A 73 -9.70 -12.08 -22.54
C GLN A 73 -9.28 -11.33 -23.82
N SER A 74 -9.33 -12.00 -24.96
CA SER A 74 -8.85 -11.44 -26.23
C SER A 74 -9.71 -10.29 -26.73
N GLN A 75 -11.02 -10.39 -26.57
CA GLN A 75 -12.01 -9.36 -26.92
C GLN A 75 -12.71 -8.87 -25.66
N GLN A 76 -12.74 -7.57 -25.45
CA GLN A 76 -13.32 -6.95 -24.25
C GLN A 76 -14.81 -6.68 -24.44
N LEU A 77 -15.60 -7.77 -24.54
CA LEU A 77 -17.04 -7.73 -24.80
C LEU A 77 -17.87 -7.72 -23.50
N GLY A 78 -17.35 -7.17 -22.42
CA GLY A 78 -18.06 -7.03 -21.15
C GLY A 78 -17.67 -8.07 -20.08
N THR A 79 -18.23 -7.91 -18.88
CA THR A 79 -17.90 -8.68 -17.68
C THR A 79 -18.40 -10.12 -17.74
N GLY A 80 -19.55 -10.36 -18.34
CA GLY A 80 -20.06 -11.71 -18.60
C GLY A 80 -19.18 -12.48 -19.59
N HIS A 81 -18.64 -11.80 -20.64
CA HIS A 81 -17.70 -12.40 -21.57
C HIS A 81 -16.39 -12.80 -20.88
N ALA A 82 -15.91 -12.02 -19.89
CA ALA A 82 -14.74 -12.38 -19.10
C ALA A 82 -14.94 -13.72 -18.37
N ILE A 83 -16.08 -13.90 -17.71
CA ILE A 83 -16.42 -15.18 -17.03
C ILE A 83 -16.62 -16.33 -18.04
N ARG A 84 -17.21 -16.09 -19.22
CA ARG A 84 -17.25 -17.10 -20.28
C ARG A 84 -15.87 -17.54 -20.73
N THR A 85 -14.95 -16.59 -20.88
CA THR A 85 -13.55 -16.88 -21.22
C THR A 85 -12.90 -17.77 -20.15
N PHE A 86 -13.18 -17.52 -18.86
CA PHE A 86 -12.75 -18.39 -17.78
C PHE A 86 -13.34 -19.80 -17.92
N LEU A 87 -14.67 -19.91 -18.09
CA LEU A 87 -15.38 -21.19 -18.19
C LEU A 87 -14.96 -22.04 -19.39
N ASN A 88 -14.46 -21.42 -20.45
CA ASN A 88 -13.95 -22.11 -21.64
C ASN A 88 -12.51 -22.64 -21.46
N LYS A 89 -11.74 -22.06 -20.52
CA LYS A 89 -10.32 -22.39 -20.31
C LYS A 89 -10.05 -23.19 -19.05
N VAL A 90 -10.97 -23.19 -18.10
CA VAL A 90 -10.78 -23.81 -16.78
C VAL A 90 -11.85 -24.85 -16.52
N LYS A 91 -11.41 -26.09 -16.29
CA LYS A 91 -12.30 -27.15 -15.82
C LYS A 91 -12.70 -26.88 -14.37
N ILE A 92 -13.98 -26.69 -14.12
CA ILE A 92 -14.55 -26.46 -12.80
C ILE A 92 -15.26 -27.72 -12.29
N LEU A 93 -15.28 -27.91 -10.98
CA LEU A 93 -15.91 -29.05 -10.32
C LEU A 93 -17.26 -28.67 -9.72
N ARG A 94 -18.19 -29.63 -9.63
CA ARG A 94 -19.56 -29.41 -9.10
C ARG A 94 -19.59 -28.83 -7.69
N ASN A 95 -18.57 -29.10 -6.88
CA ASN A 95 -18.46 -28.61 -5.51
C ASN A 95 -17.66 -27.31 -5.39
N ASP A 96 -17.09 -26.80 -6.49
CA ASP A 96 -16.36 -25.54 -6.45
C ASP A 96 -17.32 -24.37 -6.20
N LYS A 97 -16.85 -23.41 -5.39
CA LYS A 97 -17.50 -22.12 -5.14
C LYS A 97 -16.63 -21.02 -5.70
N PHE A 98 -17.25 -19.92 -6.11
CA PHE A 98 -16.55 -18.86 -6.79
C PHE A 98 -16.90 -17.49 -6.19
N LEU A 99 -15.91 -16.63 -6.04
CA LEU A 99 -16.08 -15.20 -5.85
C LEU A 99 -15.57 -14.48 -7.10
N VAL A 100 -16.41 -13.65 -7.69
CA VAL A 100 -16.05 -12.77 -8.81
C VAL A 100 -15.86 -11.37 -8.24
N LEU A 101 -14.64 -10.85 -8.34
CA LEU A 101 -14.22 -9.54 -7.86
C LEU A 101 -13.76 -8.67 -9.03
N TYR A 102 -13.66 -7.38 -8.79
CA TYR A 102 -13.11 -6.44 -9.75
C TYR A 102 -11.77 -5.92 -9.25
N GLY A 103 -10.77 -5.87 -10.13
CA GLY A 103 -9.43 -5.39 -9.80
C GLY A 103 -9.35 -3.91 -9.45
N ASP A 104 -10.41 -3.16 -9.70
CA ASP A 104 -10.58 -1.74 -9.40
C ASP A 104 -11.45 -1.46 -8.16
N ASN A 105 -11.70 -2.48 -7.33
CA ASN A 105 -12.37 -2.32 -6.02
C ASN A 105 -11.37 -2.45 -4.85
N PRO A 106 -10.36 -1.56 -4.72
CA PRO A 106 -9.26 -1.73 -3.77
C PRO A 106 -9.68 -1.63 -2.30
N LEU A 107 -10.85 -1.06 -2.04
CA LEU A 107 -11.36 -0.83 -0.69
C LEU A 107 -12.15 -2.01 -0.10
N ILE A 108 -12.36 -3.09 -0.88
CA ILE A 108 -13.05 -4.29 -0.38
C ILE A 108 -12.33 -4.88 0.82
N ILE A 109 -13.06 -5.42 1.78
CA ILE A 109 -12.50 -5.99 3.01
C ILE A 109 -12.86 -7.48 3.14
N PHE A 110 -11.96 -8.20 3.80
CA PHE A 110 -12.09 -9.64 4.07
C PHE A 110 -13.46 -10.03 4.67
N SER A 111 -13.98 -9.27 5.63
CA SER A 111 -15.23 -9.60 6.31
C SER A 111 -16.45 -9.58 5.39
N ASP A 112 -16.49 -8.68 4.40
CA ASP A 112 -17.54 -8.64 3.39
C ASP A 112 -17.45 -9.86 2.47
N LEU A 113 -16.24 -10.21 2.00
CA LEU A 113 -15.99 -11.39 1.18
C LEU A 113 -16.31 -12.69 1.93
N GLN A 114 -15.91 -12.79 3.20
CA GLN A 114 -16.21 -13.94 4.06
C GLN A 114 -17.72 -14.12 4.26
N SER A 115 -18.44 -13.02 4.46
CA SER A 115 -19.90 -13.02 4.61
C SER A 115 -20.59 -13.52 3.34
N MET A 116 -20.09 -13.15 2.17
CA MET A 116 -20.59 -13.68 0.88
C MET A 116 -20.29 -15.18 0.75
N TYR A 117 -19.04 -15.60 0.97
CA TYR A 117 -18.63 -16.99 0.85
C TYR A 117 -19.47 -17.93 1.75
N ASN A 118 -19.71 -17.51 2.98
CA ASN A 118 -20.52 -18.28 3.93
C ASN A 118 -21.98 -18.47 3.48
N LYS A 119 -22.49 -17.58 2.64
CA LYS A 119 -23.84 -17.66 2.08
C LYS A 119 -23.94 -18.47 0.79
N VAL A 120 -22.81 -18.84 0.17
CA VAL A 120 -22.82 -19.68 -1.02
C VAL A 120 -23.21 -21.11 -0.65
N LYS A 121 -24.40 -21.53 -1.08
CA LYS A 121 -24.94 -22.89 -0.94
C LYS A 121 -25.18 -23.46 -2.34
N LYS A 122 -25.64 -24.72 -2.43
CA LYS A 122 -26.04 -25.32 -3.69
C LYS A 122 -27.22 -24.55 -4.33
N ASN A 123 -27.15 -24.37 -5.64
CA ASN A 123 -28.18 -23.69 -6.45
C ASN A 123 -28.45 -22.25 -5.97
N ASN A 124 -27.40 -21.47 -5.70
CA ASN A 124 -27.59 -20.08 -5.33
C ASN A 124 -26.57 -19.12 -5.93
N LEU A 125 -27.01 -17.89 -6.06
CA LEU A 125 -26.20 -16.69 -6.37
C LEU A 125 -26.20 -15.77 -5.15
N VAL A 126 -25.06 -15.17 -4.83
CA VAL A 126 -24.96 -14.19 -3.75
C VAL A 126 -24.39 -12.88 -4.31
N LEU A 127 -25.10 -11.78 -4.11
CA LEU A 127 -24.70 -10.44 -4.52
C LEU A 127 -24.14 -9.65 -3.34
N LEU A 128 -23.14 -8.84 -3.57
CA LEU A 128 -22.73 -7.78 -2.64
C LEU A 128 -23.39 -6.47 -3.05
N GLY A 129 -24.28 -5.98 -2.21
CA GLY A 129 -24.88 -4.66 -2.33
C GLY A 129 -24.32 -3.68 -1.29
N PHE A 130 -24.57 -2.41 -1.48
CA PHE A 130 -24.29 -1.37 -0.50
C PHE A 130 -25.39 -0.31 -0.51
N LYS A 131 -25.56 0.40 0.61
CA LYS A 131 -26.54 1.48 0.71
C LYS A 131 -25.88 2.80 0.28
N LYS A 132 -26.49 3.50 -0.66
CA LYS A 132 -26.04 4.83 -1.09
C LYS A 132 -27.20 5.79 -1.16
N GLN A 133 -27.11 6.92 -0.48
CA GLN A 133 -28.19 7.90 -0.47
C GLN A 133 -28.34 8.64 -1.80
N ASN A 134 -27.24 9.05 -2.40
CA ASN A 134 -27.20 9.78 -3.69
C ASN A 134 -26.51 8.92 -4.74
N ASN A 135 -27.23 7.91 -5.24
CA ASN A 135 -26.75 7.10 -6.34
C ASN A 135 -26.87 7.88 -7.66
N LYS A 136 -25.77 7.98 -8.41
CA LYS A 136 -25.73 8.61 -9.73
C LYS A 136 -25.16 7.70 -10.82
N SER A 137 -24.66 6.52 -10.48
CA SER A 137 -23.88 5.71 -11.42
C SER A 137 -23.97 4.19 -11.23
N TYR A 138 -24.38 3.71 -10.07
CA TYR A 138 -24.38 2.28 -9.76
C TYR A 138 -25.73 1.62 -10.13
N GLY A 139 -25.69 0.39 -10.65
CA GLY A 139 -26.88 -0.42 -10.85
C GLY A 139 -27.66 -0.56 -9.55
N ILE A 140 -28.97 -0.52 -9.64
CA ILE A 140 -29.91 -0.54 -8.52
C ILE A 140 -30.42 -1.98 -8.35
N ILE A 141 -30.32 -2.49 -7.13
CA ILE A 141 -30.87 -3.81 -6.79
C ILE A 141 -32.35 -3.66 -6.45
N ILE A 142 -33.19 -4.31 -7.22
CA ILE A 142 -34.64 -4.36 -6.98
C ILE A 142 -34.97 -5.61 -6.17
N GLY A 143 -35.57 -5.41 -5.00
CA GLY A 143 -35.93 -6.49 -4.05
C GLY A 143 -35.33 -6.26 -2.67
N ASP A 144 -35.31 -7.32 -1.88
CA ASP A 144 -34.78 -7.33 -0.50
C ASP A 144 -33.66 -8.37 -0.33
N LYS A 145 -33.20 -8.56 0.92
CA LYS A 145 -32.08 -9.46 1.24
C LYS A 145 -32.34 -10.93 0.85
N SER A 146 -33.57 -11.33 0.74
CA SER A 146 -34.00 -12.72 0.50
C SER A 146 -34.62 -12.93 -0.89
N SER A 147 -35.04 -11.85 -1.53
CA SER A 147 -35.79 -11.87 -2.79
C SER A 147 -35.32 -10.77 -3.75
N VAL A 148 -34.11 -10.91 -4.25
CA VAL A 148 -33.62 -10.03 -5.31
C VAL A 148 -34.34 -10.38 -6.63
N ARG A 149 -34.90 -9.36 -7.29
CA ARG A 149 -35.66 -9.54 -8.54
C ARG A 149 -34.80 -9.28 -9.76
N GLU A 150 -34.11 -8.18 -9.80
CA GLU A 150 -33.27 -7.75 -10.90
C GLU A 150 -32.25 -6.69 -10.46
N ILE A 151 -31.28 -6.41 -11.30
CA ILE A 151 -30.39 -5.25 -11.22
C ILE A 151 -30.69 -4.38 -12.42
N VAL A 152 -31.05 -3.12 -12.17
CA VAL A 152 -31.33 -2.11 -13.21
C VAL A 152 -30.20 -1.09 -13.22
N GLU A 153 -29.58 -0.90 -14.37
CA GLU A 153 -28.55 0.15 -14.52
C GLU A 153 -29.16 1.53 -14.26
N PHE A 154 -28.44 2.40 -13.54
CA PHE A 154 -28.98 3.70 -13.11
C PHE A 154 -29.54 4.54 -14.27
N LYS A 155 -28.89 4.48 -15.44
CA LYS A 155 -29.32 5.22 -16.64
C LYS A 155 -30.61 4.69 -17.26
N GLU A 156 -30.97 3.44 -16.98
CA GLU A 156 -32.16 2.77 -17.51
C GLU A 156 -33.29 2.70 -16.47
N ALA A 157 -32.99 3.12 -15.22
CA ALA A 157 -33.93 3.09 -14.11
C ALA A 157 -34.98 4.23 -14.23
N ASN A 158 -36.24 3.88 -13.95
CA ASN A 158 -37.31 4.87 -13.80
C ASN A 158 -37.21 5.63 -12.47
N GLU A 159 -37.98 6.72 -12.31
CA GLU A 159 -37.90 7.61 -11.14
C GLU A 159 -38.24 6.90 -9.81
N LYS A 160 -39.10 5.90 -9.80
CA LYS A 160 -39.39 5.08 -8.62
C LYS A 160 -38.20 4.20 -8.24
N GLN A 161 -37.55 3.59 -9.24
CA GLN A 161 -36.36 2.75 -9.04
C GLN A 161 -35.14 3.56 -8.55
N LYS A 162 -34.93 4.77 -9.10
CA LYS A 162 -33.86 5.70 -8.67
C LYS A 162 -33.93 6.10 -7.21
N LYS A 163 -35.12 6.07 -6.59
CA LYS A 163 -35.30 6.34 -5.16
C LYS A 163 -34.84 5.18 -4.27
N LEU A 164 -34.63 3.99 -4.81
CA LEU A 164 -34.13 2.85 -4.06
C LEU A 164 -32.64 3.04 -3.71
N LYS A 165 -32.29 2.67 -2.47
CA LYS A 165 -30.98 3.00 -1.89
C LYS A 165 -29.97 1.86 -1.98
N ILE A 166 -30.37 0.67 -2.43
CA ILE A 166 -29.47 -0.48 -2.51
C ILE A 166 -28.84 -0.54 -3.89
N CYS A 167 -27.53 -0.37 -3.93
CA CYS A 167 -26.71 -0.39 -5.12
C CYS A 167 -25.95 -1.71 -5.26
N ASN A 168 -25.74 -2.13 -6.52
CA ASN A 168 -24.91 -3.26 -6.86
C ASN A 168 -23.41 -2.88 -6.87
N SER A 169 -22.58 -3.63 -6.17
CA SER A 169 -21.13 -3.45 -6.21
C SER A 169 -20.46 -4.10 -7.43
N GLY A 170 -21.20 -4.96 -8.13
CA GLY A 170 -20.65 -5.86 -9.15
C GLY A 170 -20.06 -7.16 -8.57
N ILE A 171 -19.65 -7.19 -7.32
CA ILE A 171 -19.05 -8.36 -6.68
C ILE A 171 -20.13 -9.42 -6.44
N MET A 172 -19.86 -10.65 -6.89
CA MET A 172 -20.82 -11.76 -6.85
C MET A 172 -20.14 -13.04 -6.39
N ALA A 173 -20.90 -13.89 -5.70
CA ALA A 173 -20.44 -15.22 -5.34
C ALA A 173 -21.38 -16.28 -5.91
N PHE A 174 -20.83 -17.38 -6.39
CA PHE A 174 -21.50 -18.40 -7.17
C PHE A 174 -21.21 -19.79 -6.63
N ASP A 175 -22.16 -20.68 -6.74
CA ASP A 175 -21.90 -22.11 -6.82
C ASP A 175 -21.70 -22.53 -8.29
N TYR A 176 -21.44 -23.81 -8.51
CA TYR A 176 -21.27 -24.37 -9.86
C TYR A 176 -22.46 -24.05 -10.77
N SER A 177 -23.69 -24.28 -10.28
CA SER A 177 -24.91 -24.15 -11.08
C SER A 177 -25.14 -22.71 -11.54
N SER A 178 -25.03 -21.76 -10.64
CA SER A 178 -25.21 -20.33 -10.94
C SER A 178 -24.10 -19.78 -11.84
N LEU A 179 -22.83 -20.21 -11.66
CA LEU A 179 -21.74 -19.76 -12.50
C LEU A 179 -21.86 -20.25 -13.95
N THR A 180 -22.30 -21.50 -14.16
CA THR A 180 -22.44 -22.07 -15.51
C THR A 180 -23.52 -21.38 -16.32
N LEU A 181 -24.55 -20.79 -15.70
CA LEU A 181 -25.59 -20.01 -16.39
C LEU A 181 -25.01 -18.75 -17.09
N VAL A 182 -23.81 -18.27 -16.72
CA VAL A 182 -23.17 -17.16 -17.42
C VAL A 182 -22.96 -17.44 -18.90
N LYS A 183 -22.88 -18.72 -19.31
CA LYS A 183 -22.81 -19.11 -20.73
C LYS A 183 -24.05 -18.67 -21.53
N ASN A 184 -25.16 -18.44 -20.88
CA ASN A 184 -26.46 -18.10 -21.52
C ASN A 184 -26.72 -16.58 -21.52
N ILE A 185 -25.82 -15.74 -20.99
CA ILE A 185 -25.98 -14.29 -21.02
C ILE A 185 -25.95 -13.80 -22.48
N GLY A 186 -26.92 -13.01 -22.91
CA GLY A 186 -26.95 -12.36 -24.20
C GLY A 186 -26.17 -11.07 -24.27
N ASN A 187 -26.10 -10.47 -25.47
CA ASN A 187 -25.50 -9.15 -25.67
C ASN A 187 -26.41 -8.17 -26.40
N LYS A 188 -27.76 -8.43 -26.35
CA LYS A 188 -28.78 -7.59 -26.96
C LYS A 188 -29.02 -6.33 -26.12
N ASN A 189 -28.03 -5.47 -26.01
CA ASN A 189 -28.06 -4.16 -25.33
C ASN A 189 -27.39 -3.09 -26.21
N LYS A 190 -27.53 -1.80 -25.84
CA LYS A 190 -27.00 -0.68 -26.62
C LYS A 190 -25.49 -0.74 -26.88
N LYS A 191 -24.72 -1.38 -25.99
CA LYS A 191 -23.24 -1.52 -26.10
C LYS A 191 -22.81 -2.84 -26.75
N LYS A 192 -23.74 -3.74 -27.04
CA LYS A 192 -23.47 -5.10 -27.53
C LYS A 192 -22.49 -5.89 -26.62
N GLU A 193 -22.54 -5.63 -25.31
CA GLU A 193 -21.69 -6.26 -24.29
C GLU A 193 -22.47 -7.33 -23.52
N TYR A 194 -21.76 -8.34 -23.03
CA TYR A 194 -22.31 -9.36 -22.13
C TYR A 194 -22.20 -8.86 -20.68
N TYR A 195 -23.29 -8.36 -20.12
CA TYR A 195 -23.32 -7.85 -18.75
C TYR A 195 -23.46 -9.00 -17.75
N LEU A 196 -22.52 -9.10 -16.80
CA LEU A 196 -22.61 -10.13 -15.76
C LEU A 196 -23.86 -9.94 -14.87
N THR A 197 -24.39 -8.73 -14.77
CA THR A 197 -25.61 -8.41 -14.01
C THR A 197 -26.85 -9.12 -14.54
N ASP A 198 -26.89 -9.51 -15.84
CA ASP A 198 -28.00 -10.29 -16.44
C ASP A 198 -28.12 -11.69 -15.82
N ILE A 199 -27.10 -12.17 -15.12
CA ILE A 199 -27.14 -13.45 -14.41
C ILE A 199 -28.26 -13.49 -13.36
N VAL A 200 -28.66 -12.35 -12.80
CA VAL A 200 -29.76 -12.27 -11.83
C VAL A 200 -31.08 -12.72 -12.47
N LYS A 201 -31.37 -12.21 -13.68
CA LYS A 201 -32.55 -12.60 -14.45
C LYS A 201 -32.51 -14.08 -14.81
N LEU A 202 -31.38 -14.58 -15.32
CA LEU A 202 -31.21 -15.99 -15.69
C LEU A 202 -31.32 -16.92 -14.46
N SER A 203 -30.76 -16.55 -13.34
CA SER A 203 -30.86 -17.31 -12.10
C SER A 203 -32.29 -17.44 -11.62
N ARG A 204 -33.11 -16.38 -11.73
CA ARG A 204 -34.53 -16.43 -11.42
C ARG A 204 -35.31 -17.36 -12.36
N GLN A 205 -35.06 -17.23 -13.65
CA GLN A 205 -35.69 -18.10 -14.67
C GLN A 205 -35.37 -19.58 -14.41
N SER A 206 -34.14 -19.85 -13.92
CA SER A 206 -33.70 -21.21 -13.54
C SER A 206 -34.07 -21.58 -12.10
N ARG A 207 -34.91 -20.80 -11.42
CA ARG A 207 -35.39 -21.04 -10.03
C ARG A 207 -34.26 -21.16 -9.00
N LEU A 208 -33.14 -20.51 -9.25
CA LEU A 208 -32.03 -20.45 -8.27
C LEU A 208 -32.33 -19.41 -7.18
N LYS A 209 -31.88 -19.69 -5.97
CA LYS A 209 -31.97 -18.73 -4.87
C LYS A 209 -30.97 -17.59 -5.05
N ILE A 210 -31.41 -16.34 -4.89
CA ILE A 210 -30.55 -15.17 -4.95
C ILE A 210 -30.54 -14.50 -3.60
N ASN A 211 -29.37 -14.43 -2.98
CA ASN A 211 -29.17 -13.80 -1.68
C ASN A 211 -28.42 -12.46 -1.85
N LEU A 212 -28.74 -11.50 -1.01
CA LEU A 212 -28.05 -10.23 -0.91
C LEU A 212 -27.27 -10.15 0.40
N VAL A 213 -25.98 -9.82 0.31
CA VAL A 213 -25.15 -9.37 1.42
C VAL A 213 -25.00 -7.86 1.29
N LEU A 214 -25.20 -7.12 2.37
CA LEU A 214 -24.88 -5.70 2.38
C LEU A 214 -23.48 -5.51 2.95
N ALA A 215 -22.65 -4.73 2.25
CA ALA A 215 -21.33 -4.33 2.73
C ALA A 215 -21.45 -3.63 4.08
N GLN A 216 -20.51 -3.87 4.98
CA GLN A 216 -20.50 -3.26 6.31
C GLN A 216 -20.43 -1.73 6.25
N ASN A 217 -19.77 -1.21 5.22
CA ASN A 217 -19.71 0.21 4.91
C ASN A 217 -19.82 0.38 3.40
N GLU A 218 -20.58 1.38 2.92
CA GLU A 218 -20.71 1.67 1.49
C GLU A 218 -19.34 1.88 0.81
N LYS A 219 -18.41 2.52 1.51
CA LYS A 219 -17.07 2.81 1.02
C LYS A 219 -16.22 1.56 0.71
N ASN A 220 -16.59 0.39 1.26
CA ASN A 220 -15.89 -0.87 1.00
C ASN A 220 -16.17 -1.43 -0.40
N ALA A 221 -17.33 -1.13 -0.94
CA ALA A 221 -17.86 -1.77 -2.15
C ALA A 221 -17.78 -0.88 -3.40
N VAL A 222 -17.19 0.30 -3.27
CA VAL A 222 -17.06 1.28 -4.37
C VAL A 222 -15.83 0.96 -5.22
N GLY A 223 -16.03 0.94 -6.55
CA GLY A 223 -14.94 0.84 -7.52
C GLY A 223 -14.33 2.21 -7.80
N VAL A 224 -13.07 2.24 -8.20
CA VAL A 224 -12.32 3.43 -8.59
C VAL A 224 -12.29 3.51 -10.12
N ASN A 225 -12.81 4.57 -10.73
CA ASN A 225 -12.94 4.70 -12.19
C ASN A 225 -12.13 5.85 -12.80
N ASP A 226 -11.79 6.85 -12.00
CA ASP A 226 -11.05 8.04 -12.40
C ASP A 226 -10.14 8.53 -11.27
N GLN A 227 -9.40 9.62 -11.51
CA GLN A 227 -8.44 10.17 -10.55
C GLN A 227 -9.12 10.77 -9.31
N ILE A 228 -10.35 11.28 -9.43
CA ILE A 228 -11.09 11.84 -8.30
C ILE A 228 -11.48 10.71 -7.35
N GLU A 229 -12.04 9.62 -7.89
CA GLU A 229 -12.40 8.43 -7.11
C GLU A 229 -11.14 7.76 -6.50
N LEU A 230 -9.99 7.81 -7.19
CA LEU A 230 -8.71 7.33 -6.66
C LEU A 230 -8.26 8.15 -5.44
N LEU A 231 -8.34 9.47 -5.52
CA LEU A 231 -8.02 10.37 -4.40
C LEU A 231 -8.96 10.14 -3.21
N GLU A 232 -10.25 9.92 -3.46
CA GLU A 232 -11.21 9.58 -2.40
C GLU A 232 -10.88 8.24 -1.75
N ALA A 233 -10.51 7.24 -2.56
CA ALA A 233 -10.07 5.94 -2.06
C ALA A 233 -8.79 6.05 -1.21
N GLU A 234 -7.82 6.90 -1.60
CA GLU A 234 -6.61 7.20 -0.81
C GLU A 234 -6.98 7.74 0.57
N LYS A 235 -7.84 8.75 0.65
CA LYS A 235 -8.31 9.32 1.93
C LYS A 235 -8.94 8.25 2.82
N ILE A 236 -9.78 7.38 2.25
CA ILE A 236 -10.43 6.29 2.99
C ILE A 236 -9.38 5.29 3.53
N MET A 237 -8.38 4.95 2.72
CA MET A 237 -7.33 4.02 3.13
C MET A 237 -6.45 4.62 4.24
N GLN A 238 -6.05 5.89 4.11
CA GLN A 238 -5.31 6.62 5.13
C GLN A 238 -6.09 6.65 6.45
N ASP A 239 -7.39 6.94 6.42
CA ASP A 239 -8.24 6.93 7.62
C ASP A 239 -8.33 5.56 8.27
N ARG A 240 -8.40 4.48 7.48
CA ARG A 240 -8.38 3.10 8.00
C ARG A 240 -7.06 2.80 8.73
N LEU A 241 -5.91 3.18 8.15
CA LEU A 241 -4.60 2.98 8.74
C LEU A 241 -4.43 3.79 10.03
N ARG A 242 -4.77 5.08 10.01
CA ARG A 242 -4.73 5.94 11.20
C ARG A 242 -5.57 5.37 12.33
N LYS A 243 -6.83 5.00 12.06
CA LYS A 243 -7.72 4.38 13.04
C LYS A 243 -7.17 3.06 13.59
N LYS A 244 -6.55 2.24 12.71
CA LYS A 244 -5.88 1.00 13.14
C LYS A 244 -4.78 1.30 14.15
N PHE A 245 -3.88 2.23 13.84
CA PHE A 245 -2.74 2.54 14.70
C PHE A 245 -3.14 3.28 15.98
N ILE A 246 -4.16 4.15 15.94
CA ILE A 246 -4.74 4.76 17.15
C ILE A 246 -5.26 3.67 18.09
N LYS A 247 -6.00 2.68 17.58
CA LYS A 247 -6.46 1.53 18.38
C LYS A 247 -5.33 0.68 18.95
N GLN A 248 -4.14 0.70 18.33
CA GLN A 248 -2.93 0.03 18.81
C GLN A 248 -2.11 0.87 19.80
N GLY A 249 -2.58 2.07 20.15
CA GLY A 249 -1.93 2.96 21.11
C GLY A 249 -0.90 3.92 20.51
N VAL A 250 -0.90 4.12 19.19
CA VAL A 250 -0.11 5.19 18.55
C VAL A 250 -0.81 6.53 18.76
N LYS A 251 -0.05 7.52 19.23
CA LYS A 251 -0.54 8.89 19.48
C LYS A 251 -0.15 9.80 18.30
N PHE A 252 -1.14 10.19 17.52
CA PHE A 252 -0.99 11.26 16.53
C PHE A 252 -1.35 12.60 17.17
N VAL A 253 -0.56 13.64 16.92
CA VAL A 253 -0.91 15.02 17.34
C VAL A 253 -1.99 15.58 16.41
N ASP A 254 -1.80 15.40 15.10
CA ASP A 254 -2.83 15.61 14.07
C ASP A 254 -2.77 14.45 13.06
N ALA A 255 -3.73 13.56 13.15
CA ALA A 255 -3.75 12.37 12.32
C ALA A 255 -3.94 12.70 10.81
N ASN A 256 -4.63 13.79 10.47
CA ASN A 256 -4.96 14.12 9.08
C ASN A 256 -3.75 14.56 8.26
N THR A 257 -2.71 15.05 8.91
CA THR A 257 -1.47 15.50 8.26
C THR A 257 -0.41 14.41 8.15
N VAL A 258 -0.66 13.21 8.67
CA VAL A 258 0.30 12.09 8.64
C VAL A 258 -0.09 11.11 7.52
N TYR A 259 0.84 10.84 6.62
CA TYR A 259 0.69 9.85 5.56
C TYR A 259 1.42 8.55 5.90
N LEU A 260 0.72 7.43 5.74
CA LEU A 260 1.19 6.09 6.10
C LEU A 260 1.17 5.18 4.88
N SER A 261 2.15 4.30 4.73
CA SER A 261 2.11 3.24 3.73
C SER A 261 1.30 2.04 4.22
N SER A 262 0.72 1.29 3.30
CA SER A 262 -0.08 0.09 3.60
C SER A 262 0.69 -1.00 4.34
N ASP A 263 2.01 -1.04 4.19
CA ASP A 263 2.93 -2.00 4.80
C ASP A 263 3.64 -1.49 6.07
N THR A 264 3.31 -0.25 6.50
CA THR A 264 3.87 0.36 7.73
C THR A 264 3.60 -0.52 8.95
N LYS A 265 4.63 -0.70 9.78
CA LYS A 265 4.53 -1.37 11.08
C LYS A 265 4.97 -0.41 12.19
N ILE A 266 4.13 -0.23 13.20
CA ILE A 266 4.38 0.68 14.34
C ILE A 266 4.14 -0.08 15.64
N GLY A 267 5.09 0.04 16.57
CA GLY A 267 5.02 -0.52 17.91
C GLY A 267 4.12 0.27 18.86
N LYS A 268 4.27 0.02 20.15
CA LYS A 268 3.48 0.65 21.23
C LYS A 268 4.10 1.98 21.66
N ASN A 269 3.28 2.89 22.22
CA ASN A 269 3.70 4.18 22.79
C ASN A 269 4.51 5.03 21.80
N VAL A 270 4.15 5.00 20.52
CA VAL A 270 4.77 5.85 19.50
C VAL A 270 3.99 7.15 19.40
N LYS A 271 4.69 8.29 19.41
CA LYS A 271 4.14 9.63 19.16
C LYS A 271 4.55 10.09 17.78
N ILE A 272 3.59 10.52 16.96
CA ILE A 272 3.82 11.07 15.62
C ILE A 272 3.24 12.48 15.58
N GLU A 273 4.09 13.45 15.26
CA GLU A 273 3.72 14.85 15.14
C GLU A 273 3.17 15.16 13.72
N PRO A 274 2.61 16.37 13.48
CA PRO A 274 2.04 16.73 12.19
C PRO A 274 3.02 16.68 11.02
N PHE A 275 2.50 16.52 9.81
CA PHE A 275 3.24 16.57 8.53
C PHE A 275 4.37 15.53 8.42
N VAL A 276 4.16 14.34 8.98
CA VAL A 276 5.09 13.22 8.85
C VAL A 276 4.66 12.31 7.70
N VAL A 277 5.63 11.91 6.86
CA VAL A 277 5.42 10.95 5.78
C VAL A 277 6.16 9.64 6.12
N ILE A 278 5.40 8.56 6.20
CA ILE A 278 5.94 7.21 6.42
C ILE A 278 5.69 6.39 5.15
N GLY A 279 6.73 6.28 4.34
CA GLY A 279 6.74 5.57 3.06
C GLY A 279 6.82 4.06 3.18
N LYS A 280 7.16 3.41 2.05
CA LYS A 280 7.23 1.94 1.92
C LYS A 280 8.22 1.33 2.90
N LYS A 281 7.92 0.12 3.39
CA LYS A 281 8.81 -0.76 4.18
C LYS A 281 9.38 -0.14 5.45
N VAL A 282 8.66 0.77 6.08
CA VAL A 282 9.08 1.36 7.37
C VAL A 282 8.58 0.52 8.53
N LYS A 283 9.50 0.23 9.46
CA LYS A 283 9.22 -0.46 10.73
C LYS A 283 9.66 0.43 11.89
N ILE A 284 8.74 0.75 12.78
CA ILE A 284 8.96 1.58 13.97
C ILE A 284 8.73 0.73 15.21
N GLY A 285 9.70 0.70 16.12
CA GLY A 285 9.64 0.01 17.39
C GLY A 285 8.77 0.72 18.43
N ASN A 286 9.04 0.45 19.71
CA ASN A 286 8.26 0.99 20.81
C ASN A 286 8.87 2.28 21.36
N ASN A 287 8.03 3.14 21.97
CA ASN A 287 8.44 4.39 22.64
C ASN A 287 9.23 5.34 21.70
N VAL A 288 8.88 5.38 20.42
CA VAL A 288 9.52 6.23 19.41
C VAL A 288 8.77 7.54 19.30
N ILE A 289 9.52 8.63 19.09
CA ILE A 289 8.95 9.95 18.78
C ILE A 289 9.39 10.34 17.38
N VAL A 290 8.42 10.59 16.49
CA VAL A 290 8.67 11.13 15.15
C VAL A 290 8.11 12.55 15.13
N LYS A 291 9.02 13.53 15.01
CA LYS A 291 8.69 14.95 15.00
C LYS A 291 8.30 15.44 13.61
N SER A 292 7.65 16.59 13.58
CA SER A 292 7.06 17.20 12.38
C SER A 292 8.03 17.29 11.19
N PHE A 293 7.45 17.22 9.99
CA PHE A 293 8.14 17.35 8.71
C PHE A 293 9.23 16.31 8.44
N SER A 294 9.16 15.16 9.12
CA SER A 294 10.10 14.06 8.89
C SER A 294 9.56 13.11 7.81
N HIS A 295 10.48 12.59 6.97
CA HIS A 295 10.17 11.64 5.90
C HIS A 295 10.98 10.36 6.07
N LEU A 296 10.32 9.24 6.22
CA LEU A 296 10.91 7.92 6.42
C LEU A 296 10.53 6.99 5.26
N GLU A 297 11.52 6.31 4.69
CA GLU A 297 11.32 5.33 3.63
C GLU A 297 12.30 4.16 3.77
N GLU A 298 11.82 2.91 3.61
CA GLU A 298 12.60 1.67 3.71
C GLU A 298 13.56 1.67 4.91
N ALA A 299 13.06 2.08 6.08
CA ALA A 299 13.83 2.30 7.29
C ALA A 299 13.39 1.40 8.44
N ILE A 300 14.33 1.00 9.27
CA ILE A 300 14.09 0.24 10.50
C ILE A 300 14.47 1.12 11.68
N VAL A 301 13.50 1.48 12.49
CA VAL A 301 13.65 2.26 13.71
C VAL A 301 13.37 1.35 14.90
N LYS A 302 14.35 1.17 15.76
CA LYS A 302 14.23 0.36 16.98
C LYS A 302 13.50 1.13 18.09
N ASN A 303 13.74 0.76 19.35
CA ASN A 303 12.97 1.32 20.46
C ASN A 303 13.59 2.59 21.03
N LYS A 304 12.76 3.46 21.61
CA LYS A 304 13.16 4.70 22.30
C LYS A 304 14.00 5.64 21.44
N VAL A 305 13.73 5.65 20.13
CA VAL A 305 14.40 6.53 19.16
C VAL A 305 13.62 7.83 19.03
N GLU A 306 14.34 8.93 18.87
CA GLU A 306 13.80 10.25 18.56
C GLU A 306 14.25 10.68 17.16
N ILE A 307 13.28 11.12 16.31
CA ILE A 307 13.52 11.48 14.91
C ILE A 307 12.94 12.86 14.63
N GLY A 308 13.75 13.76 14.07
CA GLY A 308 13.34 15.07 13.60
C GLY A 308 13.43 16.20 14.64
N PRO A 309 12.79 17.34 14.32
CA PRO A 309 12.01 17.61 13.12
C PRO A 309 12.86 17.69 11.83
N TYR A 310 12.19 17.69 10.65
CA TYR A 310 12.87 17.80 9.33
C TYR A 310 13.95 16.74 9.10
N ALA A 311 13.77 15.53 9.62
CA ALA A 311 14.70 14.43 9.40
C ALA A 311 14.28 13.60 8.17
N ARG A 312 15.26 13.12 7.40
CA ARG A 312 15.03 12.25 6.27
C ARG A 312 15.73 10.90 6.44
N LEU A 313 14.97 9.83 6.57
CA LEU A 313 15.48 8.46 6.54
C LEU A 313 15.23 7.86 5.17
N ARG A 314 16.30 7.58 4.44
CA ARG A 314 16.28 6.98 3.11
C ARG A 314 16.46 5.46 3.18
N PRO A 315 16.22 4.75 2.05
CA PRO A 315 16.34 3.29 1.99
C PRO A 315 17.63 2.75 2.60
N GLY A 316 17.48 1.70 3.44
CA GLY A 316 18.58 1.04 4.13
C GLY A 316 19.02 1.69 5.43
N SER A 317 18.28 2.66 5.96
CA SER A 317 18.56 3.29 7.26
C SER A 317 18.11 2.39 8.41
N ILE A 318 18.99 2.15 9.37
CA ILE A 318 18.72 1.38 10.59
C ILE A 318 19.12 2.24 11.80
N LEU A 319 18.15 2.52 12.65
CA LEU A 319 18.34 3.25 13.90
C LEU A 319 18.20 2.29 15.08
N GLU A 320 19.29 2.08 15.82
CA GLU A 320 19.29 1.23 17.01
C GLU A 320 18.69 1.94 18.23
N ASP A 321 18.43 1.18 19.29
CA ASP A 321 17.76 1.66 20.49
C ASP A 321 18.40 2.94 21.08
N ASN A 322 17.57 3.85 21.54
CA ASN A 322 17.95 5.12 22.18
C ASN A 322 18.78 6.05 21.26
N SER A 323 18.87 5.80 19.96
CA SER A 323 19.53 6.73 19.04
C SER A 323 18.67 7.97 18.80
N LYS A 324 19.35 9.09 18.45
CA LYS A 324 18.68 10.37 18.20
C LYS A 324 19.11 10.96 16.86
N ILE A 325 18.13 11.26 16.01
CA ILE A 325 18.30 11.94 14.73
C ILE A 325 17.57 13.26 14.84
N GLY A 326 18.29 14.36 14.74
CA GLY A 326 17.70 15.70 14.91
C GLY A 326 17.33 16.37 13.60
N ASN A 327 17.29 17.69 13.62
CA ASN A 327 16.78 18.51 12.53
C ASN A 327 17.75 18.62 11.35
N PHE A 328 17.19 18.59 10.14
CA PHE A 328 17.91 18.67 8.87
C PHE A 328 19.01 17.62 8.74
N VAL A 329 18.74 16.41 9.22
CA VAL A 329 19.63 15.27 9.11
C VAL A 329 19.09 14.29 8.08
N GLU A 330 19.97 13.89 7.15
CA GLU A 330 19.67 12.83 6.18
C GLU A 330 20.50 11.59 6.48
N ILE A 331 19.83 10.44 6.64
CA ILE A 331 20.47 9.13 6.83
C ILE A 331 20.14 8.24 5.61
N LYS A 332 21.17 7.62 5.01
CA LYS A 332 21.02 6.75 3.84
C LYS A 332 21.93 5.54 3.94
N LYS A 333 21.37 4.31 3.74
CA LYS A 333 22.16 3.06 3.77
C LYS A 333 23.14 3.00 4.95
N SER A 334 22.69 3.41 6.14
CA SER A 334 23.55 3.57 7.30
C SER A 334 22.92 2.97 8.54
N LYS A 335 23.76 2.44 9.42
CA LYS A 335 23.34 1.96 10.72
C LYS A 335 23.83 2.93 11.79
N ILE A 336 22.91 3.48 12.58
CA ILE A 336 23.19 4.34 13.72
C ILE A 336 23.09 3.49 14.99
N GLY A 337 24.20 3.32 15.68
CA GLY A 337 24.31 2.45 16.85
C GLY A 337 23.54 2.94 18.07
N LYS A 338 23.44 2.07 19.07
CA LYS A 338 22.69 2.31 20.31
C LYS A 338 23.15 3.58 21.02
N GLY A 339 22.22 4.49 21.33
CA GLY A 339 22.50 5.72 22.06
C GLY A 339 23.31 6.76 21.28
N SER A 340 23.57 6.54 19.99
CA SER A 340 24.30 7.48 19.15
C SER A 340 23.43 8.64 18.72
N LYS A 341 24.05 9.80 18.52
CA LYS A 341 23.37 11.07 18.26
C LYS A 341 23.88 11.71 16.97
N VAL A 342 22.96 12.07 16.08
CA VAL A 342 23.18 12.88 14.88
C VAL A 342 22.14 13.99 14.93
N ASN A 343 22.48 15.13 15.55
CA ASN A 343 21.44 16.05 15.98
C ASN A 343 21.13 17.18 15.01
N HIS A 344 22.07 17.61 14.14
CA HIS A 344 21.90 18.82 13.36
C HIS A 344 22.62 18.79 12.02
N LEU A 345 21.94 19.22 10.94
CA LEU A 345 22.52 19.63 9.65
C LEU A 345 23.54 18.64 9.05
N SER A 346 23.33 17.33 9.18
CA SER A 346 24.34 16.33 8.83
C SER A 346 23.84 15.37 7.74
N TYR A 347 24.77 14.93 6.87
CA TYR A 347 24.54 13.83 5.94
C TYR A 347 25.36 12.60 6.35
N ILE A 348 24.66 11.50 6.65
CA ILE A 348 25.28 10.22 7.01
C ILE A 348 24.87 9.17 5.97
N GLY A 349 25.74 8.94 5.01
CA GLY A 349 25.51 8.00 3.90
C GLY A 349 26.53 6.87 3.86
N ASP A 350 26.07 5.64 3.57
CA ASP A 350 26.88 4.43 3.46
C ASP A 350 27.82 4.24 4.70
N ALA A 351 27.28 4.47 5.91
CA ALA A 351 28.05 4.53 7.14
C ALA A 351 27.59 3.50 8.20
N LEU A 352 28.52 3.08 9.03
CA LEU A 352 28.29 2.26 10.21
C LEU A 352 28.79 3.01 11.44
N LEU A 353 27.89 3.47 12.30
CA LEU A 353 28.17 4.09 13.57
C LEU A 353 27.99 3.06 14.69
N GLY A 354 28.97 2.97 15.57
CA GLY A 354 28.92 2.21 16.80
C GLY A 354 27.97 2.81 17.83
N SER A 355 28.05 2.33 19.07
CA SER A 355 27.22 2.81 20.17
C SER A 355 27.77 4.11 20.76
N LYS A 356 26.89 4.99 21.26
CA LYS A 356 27.26 6.25 21.96
C LYS A 356 28.14 7.20 21.14
N VAL A 357 28.11 7.10 19.81
CA VAL A 357 28.80 8.04 18.91
C VAL A 357 28.07 9.38 18.92
N ASN A 358 28.82 10.47 18.95
CA ASN A 358 28.28 11.82 18.80
C ASN A 358 28.77 12.44 17.49
N ILE A 359 27.82 12.84 16.63
CA ILE A 359 28.09 13.53 15.38
C ILE A 359 27.78 15.02 15.57
N GLY A 360 28.81 15.88 15.41
CA GLY A 360 28.67 17.33 15.45
C GLY A 360 27.88 17.88 14.25
N ALA A 361 27.30 19.05 14.44
CA ALA A 361 26.48 19.72 13.40
C ALA A 361 27.30 19.95 12.12
N GLY A 362 26.67 19.78 10.96
CA GLY A 362 27.31 19.98 9.65
C GLY A 362 28.31 18.89 9.25
N THR A 363 28.35 17.76 9.95
CA THR A 363 29.22 16.64 9.56
C THR A 363 28.70 15.93 8.32
N ILE A 364 29.61 15.62 7.39
CA ILE A 364 29.30 14.93 6.13
C ILE A 364 30.19 13.69 5.99
N THR A 365 29.57 12.53 5.73
CA THR A 365 30.29 11.37 5.20
C THR A 365 30.43 11.53 3.68
N CYS A 366 31.66 11.81 3.18
CA CYS A 366 31.95 11.95 1.76
C CYS A 366 32.08 10.55 1.13
N ASN A 367 30.95 9.90 0.87
CA ASN A 367 30.86 8.50 0.50
C ASN A 367 30.92 8.21 -1.01
N TYR A 368 31.12 9.22 -1.86
CA TYR A 368 31.07 9.08 -3.32
C TYR A 368 32.20 9.88 -3.98
N ASP A 369 32.97 9.22 -4.86
CA ASP A 369 34.11 9.78 -5.59
C ASP A 369 33.80 10.22 -7.02
N GLY A 370 32.51 10.23 -7.39
CA GLY A 370 32.05 10.47 -8.76
C GLY A 370 31.80 9.19 -9.57
N LYS A 371 32.31 8.04 -9.14
CA LYS A 371 32.16 6.74 -9.80
C LYS A 371 31.64 5.65 -8.86
N LYS A 372 32.22 5.54 -7.67
CA LYS A 372 31.93 4.47 -6.69
C LYS A 372 31.56 5.05 -5.34
N LYS A 373 30.87 4.24 -4.52
CA LYS A 373 30.54 4.56 -3.14
C LYS A 373 31.39 3.76 -2.20
N PHE A 374 31.85 4.44 -1.13
CA PHE A 374 32.71 3.89 -0.11
C PHE A 374 32.07 4.01 1.25
N LYS A 375 32.54 3.18 2.19
CA LYS A 375 31.96 3.07 3.52
C LYS A 375 32.76 3.87 4.55
N THR A 376 32.05 4.56 5.43
CA THR A 376 32.58 5.18 6.64
C THR A 376 32.25 4.29 7.84
N VAL A 377 33.23 3.97 8.65
CA VAL A 377 33.04 3.23 9.92
C VAL A 377 33.47 4.12 11.08
N ILE A 378 32.56 4.36 12.02
CA ILE A 378 32.81 5.14 13.23
C ILE A 378 32.55 4.23 14.41
N GLU A 379 33.59 3.91 15.18
CA GLU A 379 33.49 2.97 16.30
C GLU A 379 32.88 3.62 17.55
N ASP A 380 32.68 2.80 18.57
CA ASP A 380 31.93 3.18 19.77
C ASP A 380 32.53 4.41 20.46
N SER A 381 31.67 5.26 21.00
CA SER A 381 32.02 6.44 21.79
C SER A 381 32.91 7.47 21.07
N ALA A 382 33.06 7.38 19.75
CA ALA A 382 33.79 8.41 19.01
C ALA A 382 32.98 9.73 18.98
N PHE A 383 33.70 10.83 19.02
CA PHE A 383 33.12 12.17 18.93
C PHE A 383 33.64 12.88 17.68
N ILE A 384 32.70 13.23 16.78
CA ILE A 384 33.00 13.98 15.57
C ILE A 384 32.64 15.45 15.80
N GLY A 385 33.63 16.35 15.70
CA GLY A 385 33.41 17.78 15.81
C GLY A 385 32.56 18.35 14.67
N SER A 386 31.95 19.50 14.93
CA SER A 386 31.07 20.16 13.94
C SER A 386 31.82 20.52 12.65
N ASN A 387 31.07 20.55 11.51
CA ASN A 387 31.59 20.87 10.17
C ASN A 387 32.81 20.01 9.75
N SER A 388 32.79 18.72 10.14
CA SER A 388 33.82 17.78 9.74
C SER A 388 33.39 17.02 8.46
N SER A 389 34.34 16.83 7.54
CA SER A 389 34.20 16.02 6.34
C SER A 389 34.95 14.69 6.52
N LEU A 390 34.25 13.57 6.47
CA LEU A 390 34.83 12.24 6.58
C LEU A 390 34.94 11.62 5.18
N VAL A 391 36.13 11.62 4.59
CA VAL A 391 36.37 11.16 3.22
C VAL A 391 36.51 9.63 3.22
N ALA A 392 35.48 8.96 2.71
CA ALA A 392 35.47 7.50 2.67
C ALA A 392 36.33 6.94 1.51
N PRO A 393 36.95 5.73 1.62
CA PRO A 393 36.77 4.79 2.75
C PRO A 393 37.56 5.19 3.97
N ILE A 394 36.93 5.20 5.15
CA ILE A 394 37.58 5.63 6.37
C ILE A 394 37.07 4.92 7.63
N LYS A 395 37.95 4.67 8.57
CA LYS A 395 37.65 4.15 9.90
C LYS A 395 38.06 5.16 10.99
N ILE A 396 37.12 5.54 11.84
CA ILE A 396 37.32 6.36 13.03
C ILE A 396 37.29 5.45 14.26
N GLY A 397 38.38 5.34 14.96
CA GLY A 397 38.55 4.38 16.05
C GLY A 397 37.74 4.73 17.30
N LYS A 398 37.58 3.75 18.17
CA LYS A 398 36.87 3.86 19.44
C LYS A 398 37.38 4.99 20.32
N ASN A 399 36.50 5.70 21.02
CA ASN A 399 36.81 6.80 21.93
C ASN A 399 37.63 7.92 21.28
N SER A 400 37.77 7.97 19.96
CA SER A 400 38.52 9.03 19.29
C SER A 400 37.74 10.33 19.19
N LEU A 401 38.41 11.43 19.04
CA LEU A 401 37.86 12.75 18.83
C LEU A 401 38.36 13.31 17.49
N VAL A 402 37.45 13.77 16.66
CA VAL A 402 37.74 14.56 15.47
C VAL A 402 37.49 16.02 15.79
N GLY A 403 38.47 16.88 15.62
CA GLY A 403 38.33 18.32 15.87
C GLY A 403 37.38 18.97 14.86
N ALA A 404 36.59 19.95 15.30
CA ALA A 404 35.68 20.69 14.46
C ALA A 404 36.37 21.32 13.23
N GLY A 405 35.70 21.36 12.08
CA GLY A 405 36.21 21.91 10.82
C GLY A 405 37.26 21.06 10.13
N SER A 406 37.46 19.81 10.53
CA SER A 406 38.48 18.93 9.98
C SER A 406 37.98 18.14 8.76
N SER A 407 38.86 17.99 7.75
CA SER A 407 38.66 17.06 6.60
C SER A 407 39.54 15.83 6.82
N ILE A 408 38.92 14.71 7.23
CA ILE A 408 39.64 13.51 7.61
C ILE A 408 39.58 12.50 6.44
N SER A 409 40.77 12.18 5.89
CA SER A 409 40.95 11.28 4.75
C SER A 409 41.77 10.02 5.06
N LYS A 410 42.28 9.90 6.30
CA LYS A 410 43.06 8.73 6.79
C LYS A 410 42.39 8.17 8.06
N ASN A 411 42.53 6.87 8.24
CA ASN A 411 42.01 6.22 9.45
C ASN A 411 42.51 6.89 10.74
N VAL A 412 41.61 7.04 11.69
CA VAL A 412 41.91 7.59 13.01
C VAL A 412 42.04 6.43 13.98
N LYS A 413 43.14 6.37 14.74
CA LYS A 413 43.35 5.33 15.75
C LYS A 413 42.38 5.54 16.92
N GLU A 414 42.12 4.50 17.67
CA GLU A 414 41.36 4.58 18.90
C GLU A 414 42.06 5.52 19.95
N ASN A 415 41.24 6.11 20.81
CA ASN A 415 41.70 6.98 21.89
C ASN A 415 42.60 8.16 21.44
N SER A 416 42.42 8.66 20.21
CA SER A 416 43.24 9.71 19.63
C SER A 416 42.45 10.94 19.22
N LEU A 417 43.11 12.09 19.13
CA LEU A 417 42.60 13.33 18.56
C LEU A 417 43.11 13.48 17.13
N ALA A 418 42.21 13.64 16.16
CA ALA A 418 42.54 13.92 14.77
C ALA A 418 42.13 15.34 14.37
N LEU A 419 43.04 16.10 13.79
CA LEU A 419 42.86 17.47 13.32
C LEU A 419 43.45 17.65 11.93
N THR A 420 42.78 18.39 11.06
CA THR A 420 43.28 18.76 9.71
C THR A 420 42.86 20.18 9.33
N ARG A 421 42.91 21.10 10.22
CA ARG A 421 42.60 22.52 10.00
C ARG A 421 43.85 23.39 10.09
N ALA A 422 43.86 24.50 9.34
CA ALA A 422 44.95 25.48 9.39
C ALA A 422 45.04 26.16 10.77
N GLU A 423 46.23 26.63 11.11
CA GLU A 423 46.47 27.44 12.31
C GLU A 423 45.73 28.78 12.21
N GLN A 424 45.09 29.18 13.30
CA GLN A 424 44.40 30.46 13.36
C GLN A 424 45.39 31.62 13.35
N LYS A 425 45.20 32.60 12.45
CA LYS A 425 45.96 33.86 12.42
C LYS A 425 45.04 35.02 12.67
N ASN A 426 45.38 35.87 13.62
CA ASN A 426 44.69 37.13 13.89
C ASN A 426 45.41 38.26 13.19
N LEU A 427 44.86 38.81 12.14
CA LEU A 427 45.40 39.94 11.39
C LEU A 427 44.62 41.20 11.71
N ARG A 428 45.32 42.35 11.82
CA ARG A 428 44.68 43.65 12.01
C ARG A 428 43.86 43.98 10.75
N LYS A 429 42.58 44.27 10.92
CA LYS A 429 41.71 44.72 9.84
C LYS A 429 42.25 46.08 9.34
N LYS A 430 42.72 46.14 8.10
CA LYS A 430 42.94 47.42 7.43
C LYS A 430 41.58 48.08 7.22
N ARG A 431 41.47 49.36 7.63
CA ARG A 431 40.29 50.20 7.36
C ARG A 431 40.23 50.57 5.89
#